data_d3c3e64486646cbbb06572f5e1b4a490
#
_entry.id   d3c3e64486646cbbb06572f5e1b4a490
#
_cell.length_a   1.000
_cell.length_b   1.000
_cell.length_c   1.000
_cell.angle_alpha   90.00
_cell.angle_beta   90.00
_cell.angle_gamma   90.00
#
_symmetry.space_group_name_H-M   'P 1'
#
loop_
_entity.id
_entity.type
_entity.pdbx_description
1 polymer ?
#
loop_
_entity_poly.entity_id
_entity_poly.type
_entity_poly.pdbx_seq_one_letter_code
_entity_poly.pdbx_strand_id
1 'polypeptide(L)'
;GKGEIINEGDDILIIAYGSMVAAAVQTSKLLAENNVNPCVVNARFVRPLDNELILPLAKKIKKVVTMEEGTIIGGFGSAIVELLNDNDIHIPVLRLGIPDVLVDHASPDQSKKTLGLTPEQMTEKILNKFKV
;
A
#
# COMPACT_ATOMS: atom_id res chain seq x y z
N GLY A 1 0.00 -8.18 -16.93
CA GLY A 1 1.16 -7.79 -16.18
C GLY A 1 1.40 -8.69 -14.98
N LYS A 2 2.64 -8.82 -14.64
CA LYS A 2 3.04 -9.63 -13.49
C LYS A 2 3.69 -8.76 -12.44
N GLY A 3 3.22 -8.89 -11.19
CA GLY A 3 3.85 -8.28 -10.05
C GLY A 3 5.02 -9.12 -9.54
N GLU A 4 5.69 -8.61 -8.51
CA GLU A 4 6.88 -9.25 -7.96
C GLU A 4 6.85 -9.15 -6.43
N ILE A 5 7.08 -10.28 -5.75
CA ILE A 5 7.27 -10.28 -4.31
C ILE A 5 8.69 -9.82 -4.01
N ILE A 6 8.83 -8.69 -3.31
CA ILE A 6 10.13 -8.13 -2.94
C ILE A 6 10.58 -8.64 -1.59
N ASN A 7 9.63 -8.81 -0.66
CA ASN A 7 9.90 -9.30 0.69
C ASN A 7 8.79 -10.25 1.10
N GLU A 8 9.15 -11.40 1.61
CA GLU A 8 8.16 -12.36 2.10
C GLU A 8 7.85 -12.12 3.57
N GLY A 9 6.58 -12.28 3.92
CA GLY A 9 6.09 -12.11 5.29
C GLY A 9 4.63 -12.45 5.34
N ASP A 10 4.09 -12.67 6.54
CA ASP A 10 2.72 -13.14 6.73
C ASP A 10 1.85 -12.19 7.55
N ASP A 11 2.39 -11.11 8.07
CA ASP A 11 1.65 -10.26 9.00
C ASP A 11 0.78 -9.21 8.32
N ILE A 12 1.29 -8.60 7.27
CA ILE A 12 0.59 -7.56 6.49
C ILE A 12 1.03 -7.68 5.04
N LEU A 13 0.11 -7.47 4.11
CA LEU A 13 0.42 -7.41 2.69
C LEU A 13 0.50 -5.95 2.26
N ILE A 14 1.70 -5.51 1.86
CA ILE A 14 1.92 -4.18 1.31
C ILE A 14 2.05 -4.31 -0.20
N ILE A 15 1.16 -3.66 -0.93
CA ILE A 15 1.18 -3.63 -2.40
C ILE A 15 1.53 -2.22 -2.82
N ALA A 16 2.72 -2.05 -3.40
CA ALA A 16 3.20 -0.74 -3.81
C ALA A 16 3.26 -0.62 -5.33
N TYR A 17 3.05 0.58 -5.80
CA TYR A 17 3.05 0.88 -7.23
C TYR A 17 3.97 2.06 -7.53
N GLY A 18 4.75 1.92 -8.61
CA GLY A 18 5.57 2.99 -9.14
C GLY A 18 6.68 3.42 -8.18
N SER A 19 6.81 4.72 -8.01
CA SER A 19 7.87 5.33 -7.20
C SER A 19 7.75 5.02 -5.70
N MET A 20 6.62 4.52 -5.25
CA MET A 20 6.42 4.18 -3.83
C MET A 20 7.01 2.82 -3.44
N VAL A 21 7.51 2.05 -4.39
CA VAL A 21 8.09 0.74 -4.08
C VAL A 21 9.30 0.88 -3.14
N ALA A 22 10.18 1.84 -3.38
CA ALA A 22 11.34 2.07 -2.51
C ALA A 22 10.91 2.44 -1.09
N ALA A 23 9.90 3.31 -0.97
CA ALA A 23 9.36 3.70 0.33
C ALA A 23 8.70 2.50 1.04
N ALA A 24 8.05 1.62 0.29
CA ALA A 24 7.46 0.41 0.85
C ALA A 24 8.53 -0.51 1.46
N VAL A 25 9.68 -0.65 0.79
CA VAL A 25 10.79 -1.44 1.31
C VAL A 25 11.33 -0.84 2.61
N GLN A 26 11.51 0.48 2.65
CA GLN A 26 11.94 1.16 3.87
C GLN A 26 10.93 1.01 5.01
N THR A 27 9.64 1.15 4.69
CA THR A 27 8.56 0.94 5.66
C THR A 27 8.58 -0.49 6.20
N SER A 28 8.84 -1.47 5.34
CA SER A 28 8.89 -2.87 5.77
C SER A 28 10.01 -3.11 6.80
N LYS A 29 11.14 -2.42 6.65
CA LYS A 29 12.25 -2.52 7.61
C LYS A 29 11.86 -1.93 8.97
N LEU A 30 11.15 -0.80 8.96
CA LEU A 30 10.66 -0.18 10.20
C LEU A 30 9.59 -1.04 10.88
N LEU A 31 8.71 -1.67 10.10
CA LEU A 31 7.74 -2.61 10.64
C LEU A 31 8.43 -3.82 11.27
N ALA A 32 9.49 -4.33 10.65
CA ALA A 32 10.25 -5.45 11.21
C ALA A 32 10.87 -5.09 12.56
N GLU A 33 11.29 -3.85 12.76
CA GLU A 33 11.78 -3.36 14.05
C GLU A 33 10.69 -3.40 15.14
N ASN A 34 9.42 -3.41 14.72
CA ASN A 34 8.26 -3.54 15.61
C ASN A 34 7.70 -4.96 15.62
N ASN A 35 8.48 -5.94 15.20
CA ASN A 35 8.11 -7.35 15.15
C ASN A 35 6.93 -7.63 14.21
N VAL A 36 6.76 -6.82 13.17
CA VAL A 36 5.76 -7.01 12.12
C VAL A 36 6.48 -7.34 10.82
N ASN A 37 6.20 -8.51 10.26
CA ASN A 37 6.87 -8.97 9.03
C ASN A 37 5.92 -8.88 7.84
N PRO A 38 6.02 -7.81 7.03
CA PRO A 38 5.13 -7.65 5.89
C PRO A 38 5.60 -8.44 4.69
N CYS A 39 4.64 -8.87 3.88
CA CYS A 39 4.88 -9.27 2.51
C CYS A 39 4.82 -8.00 1.66
N VAL A 40 5.88 -7.70 0.93
CA VAL A 40 5.94 -6.51 0.07
C VAL A 40 5.88 -6.93 -1.38
N VAL A 41 4.91 -6.40 -2.10
CA VAL A 41 4.70 -6.68 -3.52
C VAL A 41 4.87 -5.41 -4.32
N ASN A 42 5.69 -5.47 -5.37
CA ASN A 42 5.70 -4.46 -6.42
C ASN A 42 4.64 -4.86 -7.44
N ALA A 43 3.56 -4.09 -7.51
CA ALA A 43 2.46 -4.41 -8.42
C ALA A 43 2.86 -4.30 -9.89
N ARG A 44 3.76 -3.38 -10.22
CA ARG A 44 4.30 -3.10 -11.56
C ARG A 44 3.27 -2.59 -12.56
N PHE A 45 2.04 -3.09 -12.49
CA PHE A 45 0.96 -2.73 -13.40
C PHE A 45 -0.33 -2.49 -12.64
N VAL A 46 -1.14 -1.53 -13.13
CA VAL A 46 -2.49 -1.28 -12.61
C VAL A 46 -3.53 -1.92 -13.53
N ARG A 47 -3.25 -1.94 -14.81
CA ARG A 47 -4.19 -2.47 -15.82
C ARG A 47 -3.42 -3.36 -16.82
N PRO A 48 -3.58 -4.66 -16.69
CA PRO A 48 -4.34 -5.36 -15.64
C PRO A 48 -3.52 -5.56 -14.36
N LEU A 49 -4.20 -5.66 -13.22
CA LEU A 49 -3.58 -6.09 -11.97
C LEU A 49 -3.21 -7.58 -12.05
N ASP A 50 -2.17 -7.97 -11.32
CA ASP A 50 -1.78 -9.38 -11.25
C ASP A 50 -2.67 -10.12 -10.24
N ASN A 51 -3.84 -10.55 -10.71
CA ASN A 51 -4.82 -11.23 -9.88
C ASN A 51 -4.28 -12.55 -9.32
N GLU A 52 -3.50 -13.28 -10.10
CA GLU A 52 -2.94 -14.57 -9.70
C GLU A 52 -1.97 -14.43 -8.52
N LEU A 53 -1.31 -13.28 -8.40
CA LEU A 53 -0.41 -13.00 -7.28
C LEU A 53 -1.16 -12.40 -6.10
N ILE A 54 -1.97 -11.38 -6.35
CA ILE A 54 -2.59 -10.56 -5.30
C ILE A 54 -3.69 -11.30 -4.53
N LEU A 55 -4.59 -11.98 -5.23
CA LEU A 55 -5.74 -12.61 -4.58
C LEU A 55 -5.36 -13.70 -3.57
N PRO A 56 -4.46 -14.65 -3.89
CA PRO A 56 -4.07 -15.64 -2.89
C PRO A 56 -3.38 -15.03 -1.67
N LEU A 57 -2.53 -14.02 -1.89
CA LEU A 57 -1.83 -13.35 -0.78
C LEU A 57 -2.82 -12.62 0.13
N ALA A 58 -3.78 -11.91 -0.46
CA ALA A 58 -4.80 -11.20 0.30
C ALA A 58 -5.67 -12.16 1.13
N LYS A 59 -6.06 -13.27 0.54
CA LYS A 59 -6.84 -14.30 1.24
C LYS A 59 -6.09 -14.91 2.42
N LYS A 60 -4.78 -15.08 2.28
CA LYS A 60 -3.93 -15.65 3.32
C LYS A 60 -3.64 -14.66 4.43
N ILE A 61 -3.21 -13.45 4.06
CA ILE A 61 -2.70 -12.47 5.02
C ILE A 61 -3.81 -11.65 5.68
N LYS A 62 -4.84 -11.27 4.91
CA LYS A 62 -6.07 -10.62 5.40
C LYS A 62 -5.91 -9.20 5.94
N LYS A 63 -4.77 -8.58 5.74
CA LYS A 63 -4.51 -7.18 6.07
C LYS A 63 -3.74 -6.58 4.92
N VAL A 64 -4.29 -5.58 4.26
CA VAL A 64 -3.70 -5.03 3.04
C VAL A 64 -3.42 -3.55 3.19
N VAL A 65 -2.25 -3.14 2.71
CA VAL A 65 -1.85 -1.74 2.59
C VAL A 65 -1.51 -1.49 1.13
N THR A 66 -2.05 -0.43 0.56
CA THR A 66 -1.66 0.02 -0.79
C THR A 66 -0.87 1.32 -0.69
N MET A 67 0.17 1.44 -1.51
CA MET A 67 1.02 2.64 -1.55
C MET A 67 1.18 3.13 -2.97
N GLU A 68 0.84 4.39 -3.20
CA GLU A 68 0.93 5.04 -4.51
C GLU A 68 1.21 6.53 -4.37
N GLU A 69 1.76 7.16 -5.40
CA GLU A 69 1.90 8.62 -5.43
C GLU A 69 0.69 9.31 -6.07
N GLY A 70 -0.21 8.56 -6.69
CA GLY A 70 -1.46 9.09 -7.23
C GLY A 70 -2.48 9.39 -6.15
N THR A 71 -3.60 9.98 -6.55
CA THR A 71 -4.70 10.22 -5.63
C THR A 71 -5.32 8.90 -5.19
N ILE A 72 -5.78 8.83 -3.93
CA ILE A 72 -6.43 7.62 -3.43
C ILE A 72 -7.80 7.39 -4.05
N ILE A 73 -8.42 8.42 -4.62
CA ILE A 73 -9.70 8.28 -5.33
C ILE A 73 -9.45 7.96 -6.79
N GLY A 74 -9.93 6.80 -7.25
CA GLY A 74 -9.77 6.34 -8.62
C GLY A 74 -8.37 5.88 -8.99
N GLY A 75 -7.44 5.83 -8.02
CA GLY A 75 -6.07 5.43 -8.25
C GLY A 75 -5.83 3.93 -8.09
N PHE A 76 -4.56 3.58 -7.89
CA PHE A 76 -4.13 2.21 -7.73
C PHE A 76 -4.80 1.51 -6.54
N GLY A 77 -4.83 2.18 -5.37
CA GLY A 77 -5.46 1.62 -4.17
C GLY A 77 -6.93 1.32 -4.38
N SER A 78 -7.65 2.20 -5.09
CA SER A 78 -9.04 1.97 -5.43
C SER A 78 -9.20 0.74 -6.32
N ALA A 79 -8.30 0.53 -7.27
CA ALA A 79 -8.33 -0.65 -8.13
C ALA A 79 -8.14 -1.95 -7.31
N ILE A 80 -7.26 -1.92 -6.31
CA ILE A 80 -7.07 -3.07 -5.42
C ILE A 80 -8.34 -3.34 -4.60
N VAL A 81 -8.96 -2.30 -4.03
CA VAL A 81 -10.20 -2.45 -3.27
C VAL A 81 -11.31 -3.05 -4.14
N GLU A 82 -11.46 -2.55 -5.37
CA GLU A 82 -12.42 -3.08 -6.32
C GLU A 82 -12.16 -4.55 -6.64
N LEU A 83 -10.89 -4.90 -6.88
CA LEU A 83 -10.50 -6.27 -7.17
C LEU A 83 -10.89 -7.22 -6.02
N LEU A 84 -10.59 -6.83 -4.79
CA LEU A 84 -10.92 -7.63 -3.62
C LEU A 84 -12.44 -7.77 -3.46
N ASN A 85 -13.16 -6.67 -3.59
CA ASN A 85 -14.62 -6.69 -3.48
C ASN A 85 -15.27 -7.56 -4.56
N ASP A 86 -14.79 -7.47 -5.79
CA ASP A 86 -15.33 -8.25 -6.91
C ASP A 86 -15.08 -9.76 -6.75
N ASN A 87 -14.15 -10.13 -5.90
CA ASN A 87 -13.83 -11.53 -5.60
C ASN A 87 -14.29 -11.96 -4.20
N ASP A 88 -15.20 -11.18 -3.61
CA ASP A 88 -15.80 -11.47 -2.29
C ASP A 88 -14.76 -11.59 -1.16
N ILE A 89 -13.68 -10.82 -1.25
CA ILE A 89 -12.66 -10.75 -0.21
C ILE A 89 -12.90 -9.48 0.59
N HIS A 90 -13.48 -9.64 1.79
CA HIS A 90 -13.87 -8.51 2.65
C HIS A 90 -12.89 -8.42 3.82
N ILE A 91 -11.80 -7.70 3.61
CA ILE A 91 -10.72 -7.53 4.57
C ILE A 91 -10.36 -6.05 4.69
N PRO A 92 -9.77 -5.63 5.82
CA PRO A 92 -9.37 -4.24 5.96
C PRO A 92 -8.24 -3.87 5.00
N VAL A 93 -8.39 -2.72 4.35
CA VAL A 93 -7.40 -2.17 3.43
C VAL A 93 -7.08 -0.74 3.87
N LEU A 94 -5.81 -0.46 4.10
CA LEU A 94 -5.32 0.89 4.33
C LEU A 94 -4.72 1.39 3.01
N ARG A 95 -5.30 2.46 2.47
CA ARG A 95 -4.79 3.07 1.24
C ARG A 95 -3.95 4.29 1.59
N LEU A 96 -2.69 4.26 1.18
CA LEU A 96 -1.76 5.37 1.36
C LEU A 96 -1.46 5.98 -0.01
N GLY A 97 -1.81 7.23 -0.17
CA GLY A 97 -1.66 7.97 -1.41
C GLY A 97 -1.98 9.43 -1.14
N ILE A 98 -2.02 10.24 -2.19
CA ILE A 98 -2.38 11.65 -2.06
C ILE A 98 -3.87 11.74 -1.72
N PRO A 99 -4.24 12.36 -0.56
CA PRO A 99 -5.64 12.47 -0.18
C PRO A 99 -6.42 13.36 -1.15
N ASP A 100 -7.73 13.10 -1.26
CA ASP A 100 -8.62 13.92 -2.07
C ASP A 100 -8.99 15.22 -1.33
N VAL A 101 -7.97 15.96 -0.99
CA VAL A 101 -8.10 17.29 -0.41
C VAL A 101 -7.55 18.24 -1.45
N LEU A 102 -8.25 19.36 -1.66
CA LEU A 102 -7.75 20.42 -2.53
C LEU A 102 -6.39 20.88 -2.01
N VAL A 103 -5.35 20.37 -2.66
CA VAL A 103 -4.00 20.83 -2.38
C VAL A 103 -3.78 22.04 -3.29
N ASP A 104 -3.45 23.17 -2.68
CA ASP A 104 -3.12 24.37 -3.43
C ASP A 104 -1.87 24.11 -4.26
N HIS A 105 -2.03 24.02 -5.56
CA HIS A 105 -0.93 23.77 -6.49
C HIS A 105 0.13 24.86 -6.48
N ALA A 106 -0.19 26.02 -5.93
CA ALA A 106 0.76 27.11 -5.76
C ALA A 106 1.60 26.98 -4.49
N SER A 107 1.25 26.02 -3.60
CA SER A 107 2.03 25.80 -2.39
C SER A 107 3.32 25.04 -2.69
N PRO A 108 4.49 25.53 -2.23
CA PRO A 108 5.74 24.81 -2.40
C PRO A 108 5.86 23.57 -1.52
N ASP A 109 4.90 23.33 -0.62
CA ASP A 109 4.99 22.33 0.43
C ASP A 109 4.21 21.03 0.15
N GLN A 110 4.31 20.51 -1.08
CA GLN A 110 3.75 19.19 -1.39
C GLN A 110 4.81 18.11 -1.24
N SER A 111 5.51 18.12 -0.11
CA SER A 111 6.49 17.07 0.18
C SER A 111 5.79 15.82 0.72
N LYS A 112 6.44 14.68 0.63
CA LYS A 112 5.94 13.43 1.20
C LYS A 112 5.65 13.58 2.70
N LYS A 113 6.47 14.33 3.42
CA LYS A 113 6.26 14.61 4.83
C LYS A 113 4.94 15.34 5.08
N THR A 114 4.64 16.37 4.29
CA THR A 114 3.39 17.12 4.39
C THR A 114 2.19 16.22 4.09
N LEU A 115 2.33 15.30 3.13
CA LEU A 115 1.26 14.38 2.74
C LEU A 115 1.14 13.16 3.66
N GLY A 116 2.06 12.99 4.60
CA GLY A 116 2.07 11.83 5.50
C GLY A 116 2.58 10.56 4.85
N LEU A 117 3.44 10.68 3.82
CA LEU A 117 3.93 9.56 3.01
C LEU A 117 5.41 9.25 3.20
N THR A 118 6.02 9.69 4.31
CA THR A 118 7.35 9.21 4.65
C THR A 118 7.26 7.78 5.19
N PRO A 119 8.32 6.97 5.08
CA PRO A 119 8.30 5.62 5.65
C PRO A 119 7.93 5.60 7.15
N GLU A 120 8.42 6.56 7.93
CA GLU A 120 8.11 6.67 9.36
C GLU A 120 6.62 6.95 9.59
N GLN A 121 6.06 7.89 8.84
CA GLN A 121 4.64 8.24 8.96
C GLN A 121 3.74 7.09 8.50
N MET A 122 4.12 6.42 7.41
CA MET A 122 3.36 5.28 6.91
C MET A 122 3.41 4.10 7.88
N THR A 123 4.57 3.85 8.47
CA THR A 123 4.73 2.82 9.51
C THR A 123 3.77 3.07 10.67
N GLU A 124 3.73 4.31 11.17
CA GLU A 124 2.84 4.68 12.26
C GLU A 124 1.37 4.47 11.89
N LYS A 125 0.97 4.87 10.69
CA LYS A 125 -0.40 4.68 10.22
C LYS A 125 -0.77 3.19 10.12
N ILE A 126 0.16 2.36 9.66
CA ILE A 126 -0.06 0.91 9.55
C ILE A 126 -0.23 0.29 10.93
N LEU A 127 0.66 0.62 11.88
CA LEU A 127 0.59 0.10 13.23
C LEU A 127 -0.72 0.50 13.91
N ASN A 128 -1.15 1.75 13.74
CA ASN A 128 -2.41 2.23 14.30
C ASN A 128 -3.62 1.57 13.66
N LYS A 129 -3.63 1.41 12.35
CA LYS A 129 -4.76 0.83 11.62
C LYS A 129 -5.01 -0.62 12.03
N PHE A 130 -3.96 -1.41 12.13
CA PHE A 130 -4.05 -2.84 12.38
C PHE A 130 -3.80 -3.22 13.84
N LYS A 131 -3.41 -2.26 14.67
CA LYS A 131 -3.18 -2.43 16.11
C LYS A 131 -2.21 -3.57 16.41
N VAL A 132 -1.13 -3.59 15.68
CA VAL A 132 -0.05 -4.58 15.84
C VAL A 132 1.12 -3.99 16.59
#